data_c781469c18ed1898dd439190bcbd321d
#
_entry.id   c781469c18ed1898dd439190bcbd321d
#
_cell.length_a   1.000
_cell.length_b   1.000
_cell.length_c   1.000
_cell.angle_alpha   90.00
_cell.angle_beta   90.00
_cell.angle_gamma   90.00
#
_symmetry.space_group_name_H-M   'P 1'
#
loop_
_entity.id
_entity.type
_entity.pdbx_description
1 polymer ?
#
loop_
_entity_poly.entity_id
_entity_poly.type
_entity_poly.pdbx_seq_one_letter_code
_entity_poly.pdbx_strand_id
1 'polypeptide(L)'
;MVIKPVVGSGSSGVQMCRTVDEVAEHTRHLLGGGHMWQARPRILVEEFAQGQYLTADMMGGCLVGIGTGHFGPPPHFVYREYSYPALLSNDESARIADVSLSCLRALGLGWGPANIEFRWTKRGPVVIEVNPRLAGTPDPELIQLAYGVDLVDEHIKLVIGEECDLRARHSRTASARFLAPDRDGMLEVIEGASRAAAIPGVAEVKMYVHPHTPIVRKGDYRDLIGHVIAASPSRDQTAALLQQAVDLVNWTITPFGPKGG
;
A
#
# COMPACT_ATOMS: atom_id res chain seq x y z
N MET A 1 -5.00 -12.27 16.36
CA MET A 1 -5.09 -12.92 15.04
C MET A 1 -5.56 -11.92 14.01
N VAL A 2 -5.41 -12.23 12.71
CA VAL A 2 -5.97 -11.44 11.61
C VAL A 2 -7.10 -12.24 10.96
N ILE A 3 -8.21 -11.59 10.70
CA ILE A 3 -9.32 -12.13 9.93
C ILE A 3 -9.46 -11.30 8.66
N LYS A 4 -9.52 -11.98 7.53
CA LYS A 4 -9.60 -11.31 6.23
C LYS A 4 -10.45 -12.13 5.26
N PRO A 5 -11.08 -11.49 4.27
CA PRO A 5 -11.71 -12.22 3.17
C PRO A 5 -10.64 -12.93 2.32
N VAL A 6 -11.01 -14.05 1.70
CA VAL A 6 -10.10 -14.79 0.77
C VAL A 6 -9.82 -13.98 -0.49
N VAL A 7 -10.75 -13.12 -0.89
CA VAL A 7 -10.61 -12.23 -2.06
C VAL A 7 -10.92 -10.81 -1.63
N GLY A 8 -10.03 -9.88 -1.95
CA GLY A 8 -10.17 -8.47 -1.59
C GLY A 8 -9.04 -7.64 -2.19
N SER A 9 -9.00 -6.37 -1.83
CA SER A 9 -7.95 -5.43 -2.21
C SER A 9 -7.86 -4.29 -1.19
N GLY A 10 -6.66 -3.71 -1.04
CA GLY A 10 -6.45 -2.50 -0.23
C GLY A 10 -6.86 -2.62 1.22
N SER A 11 -6.64 -3.78 1.83
CA SER A 11 -7.01 -4.12 3.22
C SER A 11 -8.52 -4.12 3.50
N SER A 12 -9.37 -4.16 2.46
CA SER A 12 -10.82 -4.20 2.65
C SER A 12 -11.26 -5.45 3.38
N GLY A 13 -11.92 -5.27 4.52
CA GLY A 13 -12.36 -6.37 5.39
C GLY A 13 -11.25 -7.06 6.18
N VAL A 14 -10.02 -6.54 6.16
CA VAL A 14 -8.91 -7.06 6.97
C VAL A 14 -8.92 -6.42 8.34
N GLN A 15 -8.96 -7.23 9.40
CA GLN A 15 -8.99 -6.73 10.77
C GLN A 15 -8.12 -7.57 11.71
N MET A 16 -7.39 -6.90 12.58
CA MET A 16 -6.72 -7.52 13.71
C MET A 16 -7.71 -7.69 14.87
N CYS A 17 -7.95 -8.94 15.27
CA CYS A 17 -8.81 -9.28 16.39
C CYS A 17 -7.98 -9.77 17.57
N ARG A 18 -8.24 -9.25 18.77
CA ARG A 18 -7.53 -9.58 20.02
C ARG A 18 -8.34 -10.47 20.96
N THR A 19 -9.66 -10.43 20.83
CA THR A 19 -10.60 -11.19 21.66
C THR A 19 -11.47 -12.12 20.83
N VAL A 20 -12.11 -13.10 21.47
CA VAL A 20 -13.04 -14.02 20.82
C VAL A 20 -14.29 -13.26 20.32
N ASP A 21 -14.71 -12.24 21.05
CA ASP A 21 -15.88 -11.43 20.67
C ASP A 21 -15.60 -10.64 19.41
N GLU A 22 -14.42 -9.99 19.30
CA GLU A 22 -14.00 -9.30 18.07
C GLU A 22 -13.91 -10.26 16.87
N VAL A 23 -13.43 -11.50 17.08
CA VAL A 23 -13.42 -12.56 16.06
C VAL A 23 -14.84 -12.88 15.60
N ALA A 24 -15.75 -13.10 16.56
CA ALA A 24 -17.13 -13.46 16.25
C ALA A 24 -17.89 -12.34 15.55
N GLU A 25 -17.67 -11.10 15.99
CA GLU A 25 -18.29 -9.91 15.39
C GLU A 25 -17.83 -9.69 13.96
N HIS A 26 -16.50 -9.65 13.73
CA HIS A 26 -15.95 -9.43 12.41
C HIS A 26 -16.26 -10.57 11.44
N THR A 27 -16.24 -11.82 11.92
CA THR A 27 -16.66 -12.98 11.13
C THR A 27 -18.12 -12.85 10.68
N ARG A 28 -19.04 -12.48 11.59
CA ARG A 28 -20.45 -12.24 11.23
C ARG A 28 -20.60 -11.11 10.21
N HIS A 29 -19.84 -10.04 10.38
CA HIS A 29 -19.84 -8.92 9.42
C HIS A 29 -19.43 -9.40 8.02
N LEU A 30 -18.30 -10.10 7.88
CA LEU A 30 -17.81 -10.57 6.59
C LEU A 30 -18.72 -11.62 5.95
N LEU A 31 -19.20 -12.59 6.72
CA LEU A 31 -20.07 -13.68 6.21
C LEU A 31 -21.51 -13.19 5.97
N GLY A 32 -21.94 -12.14 6.66
CA GLY A 32 -23.27 -11.51 6.49
C GLY A 32 -23.40 -10.58 5.29
N GLY A 33 -22.40 -10.52 4.39
CA GLY A 33 -22.44 -9.68 3.19
C GLY A 33 -21.89 -8.28 3.40
N GLY A 34 -21.22 -8.00 4.52
CA GLY A 34 -20.52 -6.76 4.78
C GLY A 34 -19.30 -6.52 3.87
N HIS A 35 -19.00 -7.50 2.99
CA HIS A 35 -17.89 -7.45 2.05
C HIS A 35 -18.37 -7.53 0.60
N MET A 36 -17.95 -6.55 -0.21
CA MET A 36 -18.52 -6.30 -1.55
C MET A 36 -18.02 -7.22 -2.67
N TRP A 37 -17.01 -8.08 -2.42
CA TRP A 37 -16.31 -8.78 -3.50
C TRP A 37 -16.78 -10.22 -3.75
N GLN A 38 -17.68 -10.79 -2.94
CA GLN A 38 -18.09 -12.20 -3.07
C GLN A 38 -19.58 -12.45 -2.81
N ALA A 39 -20.21 -13.21 -3.73
CA ALA A 39 -21.57 -13.73 -3.52
C ALA A 39 -21.61 -14.84 -2.44
N ARG A 40 -20.49 -15.53 -2.19
CA ARG A 40 -20.31 -16.53 -1.12
C ARG A 40 -19.01 -16.23 -0.39
N PRO A 41 -19.04 -15.39 0.64
CA PRO A 41 -17.84 -14.96 1.34
C PRO A 41 -17.16 -16.14 2.03
N ARG A 42 -15.84 -16.25 1.84
CA ARG A 42 -14.94 -17.12 2.59
C ARG A 42 -13.94 -16.27 3.30
N ILE A 43 -13.54 -16.67 4.48
CA ILE A 43 -12.58 -15.94 5.31
C ILE A 43 -11.33 -16.77 5.56
N LEU A 44 -10.22 -16.08 5.78
CA LEU A 44 -8.98 -16.60 6.34
C LEU A 44 -8.84 -16.10 7.77
N VAL A 45 -8.37 -16.97 8.64
CA VAL A 45 -8.01 -16.67 10.03
C VAL A 45 -6.54 -17.02 10.19
N GLU A 46 -5.71 -16.03 10.48
CA GLU A 46 -4.25 -16.16 10.50
C GLU A 46 -3.65 -15.63 11.79
N GLU A 47 -2.46 -16.12 12.14
CA GLU A 47 -1.63 -15.48 13.15
C GLU A 47 -1.24 -14.07 12.66
N PHE A 48 -1.29 -13.07 13.57
CA PHE A 48 -0.70 -11.77 13.23
C PHE A 48 0.83 -11.87 13.20
N ALA A 49 1.40 -11.84 12.02
CA ALA A 49 2.85 -11.80 11.83
C ALA A 49 3.39 -10.43 12.27
N GLN A 50 3.99 -10.39 13.46
CA GLN A 50 4.54 -9.14 14.02
C GLN A 50 5.91 -8.83 13.44
N GLY A 51 6.05 -7.66 12.83
CA GLY A 51 7.30 -7.18 12.23
C GLY A 51 7.09 -6.08 11.21
N GLN A 52 8.20 -5.64 10.59
CA GLN A 52 8.17 -4.65 9.52
C GLN A 52 7.41 -5.20 8.32
N TYR A 53 6.54 -4.38 7.75
CA TYR A 53 5.90 -4.70 6.47
C TYR A 53 6.85 -4.39 5.32
N LEU A 54 6.95 -5.33 4.40
CA LEU A 54 7.75 -5.23 3.19
C LEU A 54 6.92 -5.69 2.00
N THR A 55 7.23 -5.15 0.84
CA THR A 55 6.69 -5.59 -0.44
C THR A 55 7.84 -5.83 -1.42
N ALA A 56 7.77 -6.92 -2.16
CA ALA A 56 8.73 -7.25 -3.23
C ALA A 56 8.02 -7.20 -4.58
N ASP A 57 8.52 -6.37 -5.49
CA ASP A 57 8.00 -6.25 -6.83
C ASP A 57 8.87 -7.05 -7.80
N MET A 58 8.22 -8.01 -8.45
CA MET A 58 8.84 -8.97 -9.36
C MET A 58 8.33 -8.76 -10.78
N MET A 59 9.18 -9.01 -11.77
CA MET A 59 8.81 -9.07 -13.19
C MET A 59 9.55 -10.20 -13.86
N GLY A 60 8.82 -11.14 -14.48
CA GLY A 60 9.42 -12.27 -15.18
C GLY A 60 10.36 -13.13 -14.34
N GLY A 61 10.12 -13.22 -13.02
CA GLY A 61 10.99 -13.92 -12.08
C GLY A 61 12.20 -13.11 -11.57
N CYS A 62 12.35 -11.86 -12.01
CA CYS A 62 13.39 -10.94 -11.51
C CYS A 62 12.83 -10.03 -10.40
N LEU A 63 13.58 -9.85 -9.30
CA LEU A 63 13.26 -8.84 -8.30
C LEU A 63 13.65 -7.46 -8.83
N VAL A 64 12.68 -6.55 -8.90
CA VAL A 64 12.91 -5.15 -9.31
C VAL A 64 13.20 -4.26 -8.12
N GLY A 65 12.43 -4.40 -7.04
CA GLY A 65 12.62 -3.60 -5.84
C GLY A 65 11.93 -4.17 -4.62
N ILE A 66 12.39 -3.73 -3.45
CA ILE A 66 11.75 -4.02 -2.17
C ILE A 66 11.35 -2.70 -1.54
N GLY A 67 10.06 -2.53 -1.28
CA GLY A 67 9.49 -1.40 -0.58
C GLY A 67 9.14 -1.73 0.87
N THR A 68 8.87 -0.70 1.65
CA THR A 68 8.31 -0.80 2.99
C THR A 68 7.08 0.06 3.14
N GLY A 69 6.11 -0.39 3.92
CA GLY A 69 4.88 0.34 4.19
C GLY A 69 4.62 0.51 5.68
N HIS A 70 3.97 1.62 6.01
CA HIS A 70 3.47 1.91 7.34
C HIS A 70 1.95 2.01 7.32
N PHE A 71 1.33 1.46 8.35
CA PHE A 71 -0.13 1.48 8.52
C PHE A 71 -0.55 2.36 9.69
N GLY A 72 -1.80 2.77 9.68
CA GLY A 72 -2.46 3.37 10.82
C GLY A 72 -2.60 2.40 12.01
N PRO A 73 -3.13 2.88 13.14
CA PRO A 73 -3.29 2.03 14.33
C PRO A 73 -4.29 0.90 14.10
N PRO A 74 -4.05 -0.26 14.77
CA PRO A 74 -5.04 -1.34 14.82
C PRO A 74 -6.43 -0.84 15.28
N PRO A 75 -7.50 -1.53 14.91
CA PRO A 75 -7.54 -2.90 14.34
C PRO A 75 -7.42 -2.97 12.82
N HIS A 76 -7.40 -1.83 12.13
CA HIS A 76 -7.40 -1.76 10.68
C HIS A 76 -5.97 -1.57 10.13
N PHE A 77 -5.82 -1.85 8.82
CA PHE A 77 -4.55 -1.72 8.11
C PHE A 77 -4.66 -0.66 7.01
N VAL A 78 -5.05 0.56 7.41
CA VAL A 78 -5.08 1.72 6.49
C VAL A 78 -3.67 2.20 6.24
N TYR A 79 -3.26 2.24 4.99
CA TYR A 79 -1.92 2.71 4.60
C TYR A 79 -1.69 4.15 5.02
N ARG A 80 -0.47 4.44 5.48
CA ARG A 80 -0.02 5.79 5.84
C ARG A 80 1.16 6.24 5.01
N GLU A 81 2.10 5.34 4.74
CA GLU A 81 3.29 5.66 3.97
C GLU A 81 3.84 4.42 3.26
N TYR A 82 4.38 4.63 2.07
CA TYR A 82 5.20 3.67 1.33
C TYR A 82 6.53 4.30 0.96
N SER A 83 7.61 3.51 0.96
CA SER A 83 8.96 3.97 0.61
C SER A 83 9.75 2.90 -0.15
N TYR A 84 10.46 3.34 -1.17
CA TYR A 84 11.45 2.55 -1.93
C TYR A 84 12.81 3.28 -1.94
N PRO A 85 13.93 2.53 -1.80
CA PRO A 85 14.01 1.15 -1.36
C PRO A 85 13.66 0.99 0.13
N ALA A 86 13.27 -0.22 0.55
CA ALA A 86 13.26 -0.58 1.97
C ALA A 86 14.69 -0.52 2.52
N LEU A 87 14.82 -0.17 3.81
CA LEU A 87 16.12 -0.18 4.48
C LEU A 87 16.41 -1.60 4.99
N LEU A 88 17.16 -2.36 4.19
CA LEU A 88 17.51 -3.75 4.44
C LEU A 88 19.00 -3.95 4.21
N SER A 89 19.61 -4.89 4.94
CA SER A 89 20.93 -5.41 4.60
C SER A 89 20.89 -6.25 3.31
N ASN A 90 22.04 -6.52 2.74
CA ASN A 90 22.14 -7.38 1.56
C ASN A 90 21.59 -8.79 1.83
N ASP A 91 21.85 -9.33 3.03
CA ASP A 91 21.37 -10.67 3.43
C ASP A 91 19.84 -10.69 3.60
N GLU A 92 19.26 -9.63 4.16
CA GLU A 92 17.81 -9.51 4.28
C GLU A 92 17.15 -9.40 2.91
N SER A 93 17.71 -8.58 2.01
CA SER A 93 17.24 -8.43 0.66
C SER A 93 17.32 -9.74 -0.13
N ALA A 94 18.43 -10.48 0.00
CA ALA A 94 18.59 -11.79 -0.62
C ALA A 94 17.55 -12.79 -0.12
N ARG A 95 17.27 -12.82 1.20
CA ARG A 95 16.23 -13.70 1.77
C ARG A 95 14.84 -13.38 1.27
N ILE A 96 14.48 -12.08 1.11
CA ILE A 96 13.21 -11.69 0.50
C ILE A 96 13.14 -12.17 -0.95
N ALA A 97 14.21 -11.99 -1.73
CA ALA A 97 14.28 -12.44 -3.11
C ALA A 97 14.11 -13.97 -3.22
N ASP A 98 14.81 -14.75 -2.39
CA ASP A 98 14.73 -16.22 -2.39
C ASP A 98 13.33 -16.74 -2.04
N VAL A 99 12.70 -16.14 -1.03
CA VAL A 99 11.33 -16.50 -0.63
C VAL A 99 10.35 -16.11 -1.73
N SER A 100 10.51 -14.94 -2.34
CA SER A 100 9.68 -14.48 -3.45
C SER A 100 9.73 -15.47 -4.62
N LEU A 101 10.94 -15.83 -5.07
CA LEU A 101 11.14 -16.81 -6.15
C LEU A 101 10.56 -18.19 -5.78
N SER A 102 10.66 -18.59 -4.52
CA SER A 102 10.10 -19.86 -4.05
C SER A 102 8.58 -19.85 -4.10
N CYS A 103 7.94 -18.75 -3.71
CA CYS A 103 6.50 -18.55 -3.84
C CYS A 103 6.04 -18.62 -5.29
N LEU A 104 6.72 -17.91 -6.20
CA LEU A 104 6.38 -17.92 -7.62
C LEU A 104 6.49 -19.33 -8.21
N ARG A 105 7.57 -20.06 -7.90
CA ARG A 105 7.73 -21.47 -8.34
C ARG A 105 6.62 -22.37 -7.79
N ALA A 106 6.30 -22.25 -6.50
CA ALA A 106 5.27 -23.06 -5.85
C ALA A 106 3.86 -22.84 -6.44
N LEU A 107 3.60 -21.64 -6.94
CA LEU A 107 2.32 -21.25 -7.53
C LEU A 107 2.31 -21.41 -9.07
N GLY A 108 3.39 -21.82 -9.69
CA GLY A 108 3.51 -21.90 -11.14
C GLY A 108 3.51 -20.52 -11.81
N LEU A 109 3.91 -19.48 -11.10
CA LEU A 109 4.01 -18.11 -11.58
C LEU A 109 5.48 -17.82 -11.95
N GLY A 110 5.78 -17.62 -13.20
CA GLY A 110 7.15 -17.35 -13.67
C GLY A 110 7.20 -16.32 -14.79
N TRP A 111 6.03 -15.83 -15.18
CA TRP A 111 5.88 -14.85 -16.24
C TRP A 111 5.06 -13.65 -15.74
N GLY A 112 5.43 -12.45 -16.21
CA GLY A 112 4.72 -11.22 -15.86
C GLY A 112 5.06 -10.67 -14.48
N PRO A 113 4.31 -9.65 -14.05
CA PRO A 113 4.53 -9.00 -12.77
C PRO A 113 3.94 -9.81 -11.63
N ALA A 114 4.58 -9.71 -10.46
CA ALA A 114 4.02 -10.14 -9.20
C ALA A 114 4.44 -9.19 -8.07
N ASN A 115 3.49 -8.88 -7.20
CA ASN A 115 3.74 -8.15 -5.97
C ASN A 115 3.53 -9.10 -4.79
N ILE A 116 4.54 -9.23 -3.93
CA ILE A 116 4.54 -10.18 -2.80
C ILE A 116 4.69 -9.39 -1.51
N GLU A 117 3.74 -9.55 -0.62
CA GLU A 117 3.70 -8.87 0.66
C GLU A 117 4.28 -9.73 1.78
N PHE A 118 5.06 -9.11 2.67
CA PHE A 118 5.75 -9.77 3.77
C PHE A 118 5.59 -9.03 5.08
N ARG A 119 5.78 -9.78 6.17
CA ARG A 119 6.18 -9.25 7.47
C ARG A 119 7.54 -9.81 7.83
N TRP A 120 8.51 -8.92 8.10
CA TRP A 120 9.82 -9.33 8.60
C TRP A 120 9.75 -9.56 10.11
N THR A 121 9.60 -10.82 10.51
CA THR A 121 9.44 -11.22 11.90
C THR A 121 10.78 -11.62 12.52
N LYS A 122 10.79 -11.93 13.82
CA LYS A 122 11.95 -12.51 14.50
C LYS A 122 12.39 -13.86 13.89
N ARG A 123 11.50 -14.56 13.18
CA ARG A 123 11.78 -15.82 12.46
C ARG A 123 12.24 -15.61 11.01
N GLY A 124 12.32 -14.37 10.57
CA GLY A 124 12.58 -13.96 9.18
C GLY A 124 11.31 -13.54 8.44
N PRO A 125 11.34 -13.50 7.08
CA PRO A 125 10.22 -13.07 6.29
C PRO A 125 9.07 -14.09 6.33
N VAL A 126 7.87 -13.59 6.59
CA VAL A 126 6.62 -14.34 6.55
C VAL A 126 5.78 -13.76 5.42
N VAL A 127 5.39 -14.58 4.47
CA VAL A 127 4.54 -14.18 3.34
C VAL A 127 3.13 -13.89 3.83
N ILE A 128 2.58 -12.76 3.43
CA ILE A 128 1.20 -12.34 3.72
C ILE A 128 0.31 -12.58 2.51
N GLU A 129 0.81 -12.23 1.30
CA GLU A 129 0.04 -12.34 0.07
C GLU A 129 0.96 -12.41 -1.15
N VAL A 130 0.54 -13.14 -2.18
CA VAL A 130 1.17 -13.17 -3.49
C VAL A 130 0.15 -12.71 -4.52
N ASN A 131 0.41 -11.57 -5.15
CA ASN A 131 -0.46 -10.96 -6.13
C ASN A 131 0.18 -11.08 -7.52
N PRO A 132 -0.34 -11.90 -8.46
CA PRO A 132 0.22 -12.06 -9.82
C PRO A 132 -0.18 -10.87 -10.72
N ARG A 133 0.21 -9.68 -10.32
CA ARG A 133 -0.04 -8.40 -10.99
C ARG A 133 0.94 -7.35 -10.48
N LEU A 134 0.99 -6.20 -11.16
CA LEU A 134 1.64 -5.01 -10.59
C LEU A 134 0.99 -4.63 -9.26
N ALA A 135 1.77 -4.05 -8.36
CA ALA A 135 1.26 -3.43 -7.16
C ALA A 135 0.23 -2.32 -7.51
N GLY A 136 -0.58 -1.94 -6.54
CA GLY A 136 -1.46 -0.79 -6.69
C GLY A 136 -0.70 0.53 -6.66
N THR A 137 -1.30 1.58 -7.23
CA THR A 137 -0.79 2.96 -7.11
C THR A 137 -0.64 3.35 -5.63
N PRO A 138 0.50 3.97 -5.23
CA PRO A 138 1.52 4.54 -6.11
C PRO A 138 2.82 3.70 -6.25
N ASP A 139 2.81 2.40 -5.98
CA ASP A 139 4.05 1.60 -5.93
C ASP A 139 4.82 1.60 -7.26
N PRO A 140 4.19 1.41 -8.45
CA PRO A 140 4.91 1.48 -9.73
C PRO A 140 5.58 2.84 -9.94
N GLU A 141 4.92 3.93 -9.57
CA GLU A 141 5.44 5.29 -9.65
C GLU A 141 6.64 5.49 -8.71
N LEU A 142 6.57 4.92 -7.50
CA LEU A 142 7.70 4.96 -6.55
C LEU A 142 8.91 4.19 -7.08
N ILE A 143 8.71 3.04 -7.71
CA ILE A 143 9.77 2.25 -8.34
C ILE A 143 10.40 3.03 -9.50
N GLN A 144 9.60 3.68 -10.34
CA GLN A 144 10.10 4.52 -11.42
C GLN A 144 10.94 5.68 -10.87
N LEU A 145 10.50 6.35 -9.82
CA LEU A 145 11.22 7.44 -9.18
C LEU A 145 12.48 6.99 -8.44
N ALA A 146 12.46 5.80 -7.83
CA ALA A 146 13.58 5.27 -7.06
C ALA A 146 14.67 4.65 -7.93
N TYR A 147 14.28 3.93 -9.00
CA TYR A 147 15.19 3.11 -9.80
C TYR A 147 15.23 3.49 -11.28
N GLY A 148 14.28 4.30 -11.77
CA GLY A 148 14.16 4.63 -13.20
C GLY A 148 13.58 3.49 -14.05
N VAL A 149 12.89 2.53 -13.45
CA VAL A 149 12.24 1.40 -14.13
C VAL A 149 10.73 1.66 -14.17
N ASP A 150 10.18 1.81 -15.36
CA ASP A 150 8.74 1.90 -15.57
C ASP A 150 8.15 0.49 -15.69
N LEU A 151 7.56 -0.02 -14.59
CA LEU A 151 7.01 -1.37 -14.54
C LEU A 151 5.82 -1.56 -15.48
N VAL A 152 5.08 -0.52 -15.81
CA VAL A 152 3.95 -0.61 -16.74
C VAL A 152 4.46 -0.79 -18.17
N ASP A 153 5.44 0.04 -18.56
CA ASP A 153 6.08 -0.04 -19.88
C ASP A 153 6.79 -1.40 -20.05
N GLU A 154 7.57 -1.82 -19.07
CA GLU A 154 8.27 -3.10 -19.09
C GLU A 154 7.31 -4.30 -19.13
N HIS A 155 6.15 -4.22 -18.48
CA HIS A 155 5.12 -5.24 -18.59
C HIS A 155 4.49 -5.26 -19.99
N ILE A 156 4.25 -4.11 -20.61
CA ILE A 156 3.74 -4.04 -21.98
C ILE A 156 4.74 -4.69 -22.95
N LYS A 157 6.04 -4.37 -22.84
CA LYS A 157 7.10 -5.00 -23.65
C LYS A 157 7.07 -6.52 -23.50
N LEU A 158 6.99 -7.01 -22.27
CA LEU A 158 6.90 -8.44 -21.99
C LEU A 158 5.70 -9.10 -22.69
N VAL A 159 4.53 -8.44 -22.66
CA VAL A 159 3.29 -8.94 -23.27
C VAL A 159 3.40 -9.03 -24.80
N ILE A 160 4.06 -8.08 -25.44
CA ILE A 160 4.23 -8.06 -26.89
C ILE A 160 5.47 -8.85 -27.38
N GLY A 161 6.21 -9.50 -26.45
CA GLY A 161 7.35 -10.34 -26.77
C GLY A 161 8.66 -9.60 -26.96
N GLU A 162 8.75 -8.37 -26.50
CA GLU A 162 9.99 -7.59 -26.45
C GLU A 162 10.79 -7.88 -25.17
N GLU A 163 12.09 -7.58 -25.19
CA GLU A 163 12.95 -7.71 -24.02
C GLU A 163 12.67 -6.61 -23.00
N CYS A 164 12.53 -7.02 -21.73
CA CYS A 164 12.40 -6.11 -20.60
C CYS A 164 13.78 -5.61 -20.15
N ASP A 165 13.90 -4.34 -19.81
CA ASP A 165 15.07 -3.76 -19.16
C ASP A 165 14.74 -3.34 -17.72
N LEU A 166 14.95 -4.26 -16.79
CA LEU A 166 14.66 -4.06 -15.36
C LEU A 166 15.87 -3.53 -14.56
N ARG A 167 16.95 -3.14 -15.25
CA ARG A 167 18.15 -2.61 -14.59
C ARG A 167 17.88 -1.22 -14.04
N ALA A 168 18.24 -1.01 -12.76
CA ALA A 168 18.14 0.31 -12.15
C ALA A 168 19.04 1.31 -12.91
N ARG A 169 18.46 2.40 -13.36
CA ARG A 169 19.15 3.49 -14.07
C ARG A 169 19.75 4.53 -13.13
N HIS A 170 19.25 4.55 -11.88
CA HIS A 170 19.73 5.39 -10.78
C HIS A 170 19.33 4.78 -9.46
N SER A 171 19.81 5.34 -8.35
CA SER A 171 19.43 4.98 -7.00
C SER A 171 19.01 6.23 -6.24
N ARG A 172 17.73 6.34 -5.94
CA ARG A 172 17.12 7.43 -5.17
C ARG A 172 16.18 6.85 -4.13
N THR A 173 15.74 7.67 -3.20
CA THR A 173 14.60 7.32 -2.34
C THR A 173 13.34 7.98 -2.88
N ALA A 174 12.28 7.20 -3.01
CA ALA A 174 10.95 7.71 -3.33
C ALA A 174 9.98 7.24 -2.25
N SER A 175 9.11 8.13 -1.80
CA SER A 175 8.12 7.80 -0.77
C SER A 175 6.79 8.48 -1.06
N ALA A 176 5.71 7.81 -0.69
CA ALA A 176 4.36 8.33 -0.76
C ALA A 176 3.76 8.40 0.65
N ARG A 177 3.12 9.51 0.99
CA ARG A 177 2.31 9.64 2.20
C ARG A 177 0.85 9.81 1.82
N PHE A 178 0.01 8.96 2.41
CA PHE A 178 -1.42 8.97 2.18
C PHE A 178 -2.13 9.93 3.14
N LEU A 179 -3.08 10.65 2.60
CA LEU A 179 -3.92 11.61 3.33
C LEU A 179 -5.19 10.87 3.75
N ALA A 180 -5.37 10.68 5.05
CA ALA A 180 -6.50 9.97 5.62
C ALA A 180 -7.12 10.76 6.76
N PRO A 181 -8.39 11.15 6.64
CA PRO A 181 -9.13 11.84 7.69
C PRO A 181 -9.21 11.03 8.99
N ASP A 182 -9.30 11.74 10.09
CA ASP A 182 -9.41 11.18 11.43
C ASP A 182 -10.87 10.97 11.90
N ARG A 183 -11.85 11.49 11.14
CA ARG A 183 -13.28 11.49 11.50
C ARG A 183 -14.20 11.36 10.32
N ASP A 184 -15.43 10.95 10.59
CA ASP A 184 -16.54 10.93 9.62
C ASP A 184 -17.19 12.32 9.55
N GLY A 185 -17.74 12.67 8.39
CA GLY A 185 -18.42 13.95 8.18
C GLY A 185 -18.43 14.36 6.71
N MET A 186 -18.89 15.57 6.45
CA MET A 186 -18.85 16.21 5.15
C MET A 186 -17.49 16.91 4.97
N LEU A 187 -16.78 16.56 3.94
CA LEU A 187 -15.53 17.23 3.54
C LEU A 187 -15.90 18.57 2.89
N GLU A 188 -15.64 19.68 3.58
CA GLU A 188 -16.04 21.00 3.10
C GLU A 188 -14.98 21.63 2.21
N VAL A 189 -13.73 21.54 2.60
CA VAL A 189 -12.61 22.25 1.97
C VAL A 189 -11.40 21.35 1.87
N ILE A 190 -10.65 21.49 0.78
CA ILE A 190 -9.26 21.00 0.61
C ILE A 190 -8.43 22.16 0.10
N GLU A 191 -7.35 22.47 0.78
CA GLU A 191 -6.46 23.58 0.44
C GLU A 191 -4.99 23.14 0.40
N GLY A 192 -4.17 23.93 -0.28
CA GLY A 192 -2.71 23.81 -0.26
C GLY A 192 -2.12 22.77 -1.21
N ALA A 193 -2.91 21.91 -1.86
CA ALA A 193 -2.42 20.88 -2.77
C ALA A 193 -1.52 21.45 -3.89
N SER A 194 -1.92 22.56 -4.52
CA SER A 194 -1.11 23.19 -5.57
C SER A 194 0.20 23.79 -5.02
N ARG A 195 0.21 24.30 -3.79
CA ARG A 195 1.43 24.79 -3.13
C ARG A 195 2.37 23.66 -2.78
N ALA A 196 1.83 22.56 -2.29
CA ALA A 196 2.59 21.34 -2.01
C ALA A 196 3.22 20.77 -3.29
N ALA A 197 2.47 20.71 -4.39
CA ALA A 197 2.96 20.24 -5.69
C ALA A 197 4.06 21.13 -6.30
N ALA A 198 4.14 22.40 -5.91
CA ALA A 198 5.17 23.32 -6.38
C ALA A 198 6.51 23.18 -5.65
N ILE A 199 6.62 22.37 -4.60
CA ILE A 199 7.87 22.15 -3.86
C ILE A 199 8.83 21.34 -4.74
N PRO A 200 10.07 21.80 -5.01
CA PRO A 200 11.07 21.02 -5.74
C PRO A 200 11.39 19.69 -5.03
N GLY A 201 11.23 18.58 -5.74
CA GLY A 201 11.39 17.21 -5.20
C GLY A 201 10.08 16.54 -4.80
N VAL A 202 8.96 17.25 -4.77
CA VAL A 202 7.62 16.65 -4.77
C VAL A 202 7.28 16.24 -6.20
N ALA A 203 7.00 14.96 -6.39
CA ALA A 203 6.71 14.39 -7.70
C ALA A 203 5.22 14.43 -8.04
N GLU A 204 4.36 14.22 -7.05
CA GLU A 204 2.91 14.24 -7.22
C GLU A 204 2.20 14.66 -5.92
N VAL A 205 1.11 15.42 -6.07
CA VAL A 205 0.08 15.62 -5.06
C VAL A 205 -1.26 15.31 -5.72
N LYS A 206 -1.90 14.24 -5.30
CA LYS A 206 -3.15 13.77 -5.91
C LYS A 206 -4.25 13.68 -4.87
N MET A 207 -5.37 14.31 -5.18
CA MET A 207 -6.60 14.19 -4.38
C MET A 207 -7.55 13.20 -5.07
N TYR A 208 -8.13 12.28 -4.28
CA TYR A 208 -9.07 11.26 -4.77
C TYR A 208 -10.52 11.71 -4.67
N VAL A 209 -10.77 12.74 -3.86
CA VAL A 209 -12.09 13.27 -3.54
C VAL A 209 -12.12 14.78 -3.75
N HIS A 210 -13.31 15.32 -3.88
CA HIS A 210 -13.55 16.76 -4.01
C HIS A 210 -14.27 17.30 -2.76
N PRO A 211 -14.25 18.62 -2.52
CA PRO A 211 -15.13 19.26 -1.53
C PRO A 211 -16.58 18.79 -1.69
N HIS A 212 -17.30 18.76 -0.58
CA HIS A 212 -18.68 18.26 -0.46
C HIS A 212 -18.83 16.74 -0.67
N THR A 213 -17.75 15.97 -0.51
CA THR A 213 -17.81 14.51 -0.48
C THR A 213 -18.06 14.04 0.96
N PRO A 214 -19.05 13.15 1.19
CA PRO A 214 -19.24 12.54 2.51
C PRO A 214 -18.12 11.55 2.79
N ILE A 215 -17.42 11.73 3.91
CA ILE A 215 -16.39 10.83 4.40
C ILE A 215 -17.02 9.90 5.43
N VAL A 216 -17.00 8.60 5.13
CA VAL A 216 -17.43 7.53 6.04
C VAL A 216 -16.35 6.48 6.05
N ARG A 217 -15.56 6.46 7.12
CA ARG A 217 -14.40 5.58 7.24
C ARG A 217 -14.82 4.11 7.31
N LYS A 218 -14.08 3.29 6.59
CA LYS A 218 -14.29 1.84 6.45
C LYS A 218 -13.16 1.01 7.06
N GLY A 219 -12.05 1.66 7.44
CA GLY A 219 -10.86 0.98 7.92
C GLY A 219 -10.00 0.36 6.81
N ASP A 220 -10.08 0.88 5.57
CA ASP A 220 -9.34 0.38 4.42
C ASP A 220 -8.94 1.53 3.46
N TYR A 221 -8.47 1.18 2.25
CA TYR A 221 -8.01 2.14 1.24
C TYR A 221 -9.04 3.23 0.88
N ARG A 222 -10.33 2.99 1.09
CA ARG A 222 -11.41 3.96 0.81
C ARG A 222 -11.43 5.14 1.80
N ASP A 223 -10.67 5.03 2.88
CA ASP A 223 -10.49 6.13 3.84
C ASP A 223 -9.48 7.17 3.36
N LEU A 224 -8.77 6.88 2.28
CA LEU A 224 -7.75 7.75 1.73
C LEU A 224 -8.39 8.83 0.85
N ILE A 225 -8.10 10.08 1.13
CA ILE A 225 -8.58 11.22 0.34
C ILE A 225 -7.55 11.74 -0.67
N GLY A 226 -6.33 11.22 -0.62
CA GLY A 226 -5.25 11.60 -1.53
C GLY A 226 -3.91 11.03 -1.11
N HIS A 227 -2.87 11.42 -1.84
CA HIS A 227 -1.47 11.15 -1.49
C HIS A 227 -0.54 12.26 -1.95
N VAL A 228 0.64 12.29 -1.36
CA VAL A 228 1.79 13.10 -1.76
C VAL A 228 2.95 12.16 -2.04
N ILE A 229 3.63 12.33 -3.17
CA ILE A 229 4.85 11.60 -3.54
C ILE A 229 6.03 12.58 -3.58
N ALA A 230 7.14 12.21 -2.95
CA ALA A 230 8.40 12.92 -3.07
C ALA A 230 9.54 11.94 -3.36
N ALA A 231 10.57 12.44 -4.08
CA ALA A 231 11.77 11.68 -4.38
C ALA A 231 13.02 12.56 -4.31
N SER A 232 14.09 12.04 -3.72
CA SER A 232 15.37 12.72 -3.61
C SER A 232 16.53 11.72 -3.56
N PRO A 233 17.80 12.16 -3.62
CA PRO A 233 18.94 11.28 -3.47
C PRO A 233 19.06 10.61 -2.10
N SER A 234 18.43 11.14 -1.05
CA SER A 234 18.54 10.58 0.30
C SER A 234 17.18 10.42 0.99
N ARG A 235 17.09 9.42 1.87
CA ARG A 235 15.88 9.12 2.66
C ARG A 235 15.45 10.31 3.53
N ASP A 236 16.40 10.92 4.23
CA ASP A 236 16.10 12.02 5.15
C ASP A 236 15.56 13.24 4.39
N GLN A 237 16.14 13.53 3.24
CA GLN A 237 15.66 14.61 2.38
C GLN A 237 14.25 14.29 1.83
N THR A 238 14.00 13.05 1.40
CA THR A 238 12.67 12.63 0.93
C THR A 238 11.63 12.75 2.04
N ALA A 239 11.96 12.31 3.26
CA ALA A 239 11.07 12.42 4.42
C ALA A 239 10.76 13.89 4.77
N ALA A 240 11.78 14.77 4.73
CA ALA A 240 11.60 16.20 4.97
C ALA A 240 10.70 16.86 3.90
N LEU A 241 10.90 16.54 2.63
CA LEU A 241 10.07 17.02 1.52
C LEU A 241 8.61 16.56 1.67
N LEU A 242 8.40 15.29 2.00
CA LEU A 242 7.06 14.76 2.26
C LEU A 242 6.39 15.49 3.42
N GLN A 243 7.10 15.68 4.53
CA GLN A 243 6.54 16.38 5.68
C GLN A 243 6.17 17.82 5.33
N GLN A 244 7.07 18.55 4.68
CA GLN A 244 6.81 19.92 4.21
C GLN A 244 5.60 20.00 3.28
N ALA A 245 5.47 19.05 2.35
CA ALA A 245 4.36 19.04 1.40
C ALA A 245 3.03 18.68 2.09
N VAL A 246 3.04 17.68 2.97
CA VAL A 246 1.85 17.26 3.72
C VAL A 246 1.35 18.36 4.64
N ASP A 247 2.24 19.11 5.31
CA ASP A 247 1.88 20.21 6.20
C ASP A 247 1.18 21.38 5.47
N LEU A 248 1.33 21.47 4.16
CA LEU A 248 0.63 22.46 3.33
C LEU A 248 -0.78 22.00 2.94
N VAL A 249 -1.05 20.71 2.92
CA VAL A 249 -2.36 20.17 2.51
C VAL A 249 -3.26 20.10 3.73
N ASN A 250 -4.30 20.92 3.72
CA ASN A 250 -5.28 20.99 4.80
C ASN A 250 -6.67 20.67 4.29
N TRP A 251 -7.49 20.10 5.17
CA TRP A 251 -8.91 19.87 4.89
C TRP A 251 -9.77 20.11 6.11
N THR A 252 -11.02 20.47 5.88
CA THR A 252 -12.03 20.67 6.92
C THR A 252 -13.15 19.66 6.76
N ILE A 253 -13.50 18.97 7.83
CA ILE A 253 -14.62 18.03 7.87
C ILE A 253 -15.63 18.50 8.94
N THR A 254 -16.85 18.73 8.47
CA THR A 254 -18.00 19.00 9.36
C THR A 254 -18.63 17.66 9.74
N PRO A 255 -18.66 17.29 11.03
CA PRO A 255 -19.31 16.06 11.47
C PRO A 255 -20.76 15.97 10.99
N PHE A 256 -21.22 14.77 10.66
CA PHE A 256 -22.65 14.59 10.37
C PHE A 256 -23.45 14.95 11.62
N GLY A 257 -24.57 15.66 11.43
CA GLY A 257 -25.50 15.95 12.52
C GLY A 257 -25.98 14.66 13.20
N PRO A 258 -26.46 14.73 14.46
CA PRO A 258 -27.02 13.57 15.12
C PRO A 258 -28.12 12.99 14.19
N LYS A 259 -28.04 11.67 13.95
CA LYS A 259 -29.11 10.98 13.22
C LYS A 259 -30.40 11.26 13.99
N GLY A 260 -31.30 12.04 13.39
CA GLY A 260 -32.62 12.23 13.94
C GLY A 260 -33.23 10.87 14.25
N GLY A 261 -33.57 10.64 15.50
CA GLY A 261 -34.17 9.42 16.02
C GLY A 261 -35.56 9.16 15.41
#